data_4fc3f3d065690acee27169079f3a8336
#
_entry.id   4fc3f3d065690acee27169079f3a8336
#
_cell.length_a   1.000
_cell.length_b   1.000
_cell.length_c   1.000
_cell.angle_alpha   90.00
_cell.angle_beta   90.00
_cell.angle_gamma   90.00
#
_symmetry.space_group_name_H-M   'P 1'
#
loop_
_entity.id
_entity.type
_entity.pdbx_description
1 polymer ?
#
loop_
_entity_poly.entity_id
_entity_poly.type
_entity_poly.pdbx_seq_one_letter_code
_entity_poly.pdbx_strand_id
1 'polypeptide(L)'
;VTNAVSYSEQTVTVDYDYQVIDSFEGVDAKYVLGYSDTGYYCCAGYVSRFYEEKFGVTVYNINMVDDKPSVYCYGKRAELREVKTPQAGDIMQDKDYSHVAIVKDCQGTTATLIEQNYKWTWNDTVYTVKNRKVLTNNHYFYRLYINGVAQSLDIDTTRPVIANAGCENITGKGYTVKADISDNRAVASVKVYTYFEG
;
A
#
# COMPACT_ATOMS: atom_id res chain seq x y z
N VAL A 1 20.82 -8.04 8.92
CA VAL A 1 19.57 -8.82 8.85
C VAL A 1 18.46 -7.81 8.84
N THR A 2 17.96 -7.48 7.65
CA THR A 2 16.78 -6.63 7.49
C THR A 2 15.58 -7.42 8.00
N ASN A 3 14.95 -6.95 9.07
CA ASN A 3 13.67 -7.52 9.52
C ASN A 3 12.61 -7.17 8.48
N ALA A 4 12.31 -8.11 7.61
CA ALA A 4 11.21 -7.95 6.65
C ALA A 4 9.89 -7.75 7.42
N VAL A 5 9.16 -6.69 7.08
CA VAL A 5 7.82 -6.47 7.63
C VAL A 5 6.91 -7.56 7.08
N SER A 6 6.38 -8.41 7.94
CA SER A 6 5.44 -9.45 7.51
C SER A 6 4.03 -8.90 7.49
N TYR A 7 3.42 -8.83 6.29
CA TYR A 7 2.01 -8.51 6.12
C TYR A 7 1.18 -9.80 6.10
N SER A 8 0.15 -9.90 6.93
CA SER A 8 -0.83 -10.99 6.81
C SER A 8 -2.00 -10.56 5.94
N GLU A 9 -2.40 -11.45 5.02
CA GLU A 9 -3.60 -11.25 4.22
C GLU A 9 -4.85 -11.20 5.10
N GLN A 10 -5.74 -10.27 4.83
CA GLN A 10 -6.97 -10.06 5.59
C GLN A 10 -8.14 -9.78 4.64
N THR A 11 -9.27 -10.41 4.91
CA THR A 11 -10.55 -10.04 4.28
C THR A 11 -11.10 -8.78 4.95
N VAL A 12 -11.59 -7.85 4.14
CA VAL A 12 -12.20 -6.60 4.58
C VAL A 12 -13.60 -6.50 4.00
N THR A 13 -14.61 -6.25 4.85
CA THR A 13 -15.95 -5.87 4.42
C THR A 13 -15.93 -4.41 3.99
N VAL A 14 -16.60 -4.11 2.88
CA VAL A 14 -16.73 -2.74 2.38
C VAL A 14 -18.13 -2.24 2.74
N ASP A 15 -18.20 -1.27 3.65
CA ASP A 15 -19.44 -0.79 4.23
C ASP A 15 -19.93 0.54 3.61
N TYR A 16 -19.00 1.34 3.06
CA TYR A 16 -19.32 2.66 2.48
C TYR A 16 -18.32 3.07 1.40
N ASP A 17 -18.76 3.99 0.55
CA ASP A 17 -17.89 4.55 -0.51
C ASP A 17 -16.70 5.31 0.06
N TYR A 18 -15.57 5.21 -0.64
CA TYR A 18 -14.29 5.82 -0.28
C TYR A 18 -13.66 5.31 1.02
N GLN A 19 -14.16 4.19 1.55
CA GLN A 19 -13.55 3.52 2.68
C GLN A 19 -12.06 3.23 2.39
N VAL A 20 -11.18 3.65 3.31
CA VAL A 20 -9.76 3.30 3.25
C VAL A 20 -9.63 1.82 3.62
N ILE A 21 -9.20 1.02 2.65
CA ILE A 21 -9.02 -0.42 2.83
C ILE A 21 -7.63 -0.73 3.35
N ASP A 22 -6.63 -0.04 2.82
CA ASP A 22 -5.23 -0.22 3.15
C ASP A 22 -4.47 1.08 2.91
N SER A 23 -3.25 1.18 3.44
CA SER A 23 -2.34 2.29 3.18
C SER A 23 -0.92 1.76 3.08
N PHE A 24 -0.15 2.30 2.16
CA PHE A 24 1.25 1.95 1.99
C PHE A 24 2.07 3.19 1.64
N GLU A 25 3.10 3.45 2.42
CA GLU A 25 3.96 4.63 2.29
C GLU A 25 3.17 5.96 2.24
N GLY A 26 2.06 6.03 2.98
CA GLY A 26 1.19 7.21 3.05
C GLY A 26 0.20 7.37 1.90
N VAL A 27 0.18 6.44 0.93
CA VAL A 27 -0.80 6.45 -0.17
C VAL A 27 -1.93 5.47 0.15
N ASP A 28 -3.14 6.00 0.33
CA ASP A 28 -4.31 5.22 0.71
C ASP A 28 -4.94 4.50 -0.50
N ALA A 29 -5.21 3.21 -0.35
CA ALA A 29 -6.11 2.46 -1.21
C ALA A 29 -7.54 2.61 -0.70
N LYS A 30 -8.43 3.20 -1.52
CA LYS A 30 -9.83 3.47 -1.20
C LYS A 30 -10.74 2.61 -2.06
N TYR A 31 -11.91 2.28 -1.53
CA TYR A 31 -12.89 1.48 -2.23
C TYR A 31 -14.12 2.28 -2.61
N VAL A 32 -14.74 1.93 -3.74
CA VAL A 32 -16.02 2.50 -4.17
C VAL A 32 -16.99 1.35 -4.43
N LEU A 33 -18.17 1.38 -3.80
CA LEU A 33 -19.18 0.32 -3.86
C LEU A 33 -19.82 0.20 -5.25
N GLY A 34 -19.86 1.24 -6.02
CA GLY A 34 -20.38 1.25 -7.38
C GLY A 34 -19.30 1.04 -8.44
N TYR A 35 -19.73 0.88 -9.68
CA TYR A 35 -18.86 1.06 -10.83
C TYR A 35 -18.65 2.56 -11.00
N SER A 36 -17.67 3.13 -10.36
CA SER A 36 -17.33 4.52 -10.62
C SER A 36 -16.34 4.56 -11.79
N ASP A 37 -16.78 5.15 -12.86
CA ASP A 37 -16.02 5.38 -14.10
C ASP A 37 -14.97 6.49 -13.93
N THR A 38 -14.76 6.95 -12.71
CA THR A 38 -13.69 7.88 -12.42
C THR A 38 -12.40 7.08 -12.24
N GLY A 39 -11.56 7.03 -13.26
CA GLY A 39 -10.28 6.30 -13.27
C GLY A 39 -9.39 6.49 -12.02
N TYR A 40 -9.77 7.40 -11.13
CA TYR A 40 -9.11 7.70 -9.87
C TYR A 40 -9.25 6.56 -8.83
N TYR A 41 -10.40 5.86 -8.81
CA TYR A 41 -10.70 4.81 -7.80
C TYR A 41 -10.64 3.38 -8.35
N CYS A 42 -10.18 3.19 -9.58
CA CYS A 42 -9.85 1.87 -10.11
C CYS A 42 -8.44 1.42 -9.68
N CYS A 43 -8.10 0.18 -9.97
CA CYS A 43 -6.76 -0.36 -9.73
C CYS A 43 -5.64 0.47 -10.38
N ALA A 44 -5.85 0.89 -11.64
CA ALA A 44 -4.91 1.75 -12.36
C ALA A 44 -4.79 3.14 -11.75
N GLY A 45 -5.88 3.73 -11.28
CA GLY A 45 -5.89 5.01 -10.59
C GLY A 45 -5.05 4.98 -9.31
N TYR A 46 -5.07 3.89 -8.57
CA TYR A 46 -4.20 3.72 -7.40
C TYR A 46 -2.72 3.70 -7.80
N VAL A 47 -2.36 2.87 -8.79
CA VAL A 47 -0.97 2.76 -9.28
C VAL A 47 -0.47 4.12 -9.78
N SER A 48 -1.29 4.86 -10.55
CA SER A 48 -0.93 6.18 -11.06
C SER A 48 -0.67 7.18 -9.92
N ARG A 49 -1.56 7.28 -8.93
CA ARG A 49 -1.37 8.14 -7.76
C ARG A 49 -0.13 7.76 -6.96
N PHE A 50 0.08 6.47 -6.72
CA PHE A 50 1.23 5.99 -6.00
C PHE A 50 2.54 6.41 -6.68
N TYR A 51 2.62 6.24 -7.99
CA TYR A 51 3.82 6.61 -8.76
C TYR A 51 4.04 8.12 -8.85
N GLU A 52 2.97 8.88 -8.96
CA GLU A 52 3.04 10.35 -8.93
C GLU A 52 3.55 10.85 -7.57
N GLU A 53 2.98 10.35 -6.48
CA GLU A 53 3.34 10.77 -5.12
C GLU A 53 4.74 10.31 -4.68
N LYS A 54 5.14 9.09 -5.07
CA LYS A 54 6.42 8.52 -4.61
C LYS A 54 7.60 8.80 -5.52
N PHE A 55 7.37 8.91 -6.82
CA PHE A 55 8.45 9.01 -7.80
C PHE A 55 8.34 10.25 -8.70
N GLY A 56 7.25 10.99 -8.64
CA GLY A 56 7.00 12.14 -9.49
C GLY A 56 6.88 11.77 -10.97
N VAL A 57 6.32 10.61 -11.29
CA VAL A 57 6.14 10.11 -12.66
C VAL A 57 4.68 9.77 -12.92
N THR A 58 4.23 9.99 -14.16
CA THR A 58 2.90 9.57 -14.62
C THR A 58 2.98 8.20 -15.29
N VAL A 59 2.06 7.31 -14.96
CA VAL A 59 1.99 5.95 -15.52
C VAL A 59 0.80 5.86 -16.47
N TYR A 60 1.01 5.21 -17.62
CA TYR A 60 0.03 5.03 -18.69
C TYR A 60 -0.11 3.54 -19.05
N ASN A 61 -1.20 3.18 -19.75
CA ASN A 61 -1.46 1.84 -20.29
C ASN A 61 -1.37 0.73 -19.24
N ILE A 62 -1.87 1.00 -18.03
CA ILE A 62 -1.70 0.10 -16.89
C ILE A 62 -2.74 -1.02 -16.88
N ASN A 63 -3.78 -0.94 -17.71
CA ASN A 63 -4.96 -1.81 -17.62
C ASN A 63 -5.13 -2.78 -18.79
N MET A 64 -4.19 -2.83 -19.70
CA MET A 64 -4.35 -3.64 -20.89
C MET A 64 -3.63 -4.98 -20.71
N VAL A 65 -4.37 -6.08 -20.84
CA VAL A 65 -3.82 -7.44 -20.70
C VAL A 65 -2.62 -7.69 -21.63
N ASP A 66 -2.63 -7.06 -22.79
CA ASP A 66 -1.61 -7.22 -23.83
C ASP A 66 -0.60 -6.07 -23.90
N ASP A 67 -0.82 -4.99 -23.17
CA ASP A 67 0.05 -3.82 -23.21
C ASP A 67 0.93 -3.74 -21.96
N LYS A 68 2.20 -3.42 -22.18
CA LYS A 68 3.12 -3.10 -21.08
C LYS A 68 2.82 -1.71 -20.55
N PRO A 69 2.79 -1.52 -19.22
CA PRO A 69 2.68 -0.18 -18.67
C PRO A 69 3.85 0.68 -19.12
N SER A 70 3.58 1.95 -19.36
CA SER A 70 4.59 2.95 -19.75
C SER A 70 4.59 4.12 -18.77
N VAL A 71 5.69 4.86 -18.69
CA VAL A 71 5.86 5.99 -17.78
C VAL A 71 6.38 7.22 -18.49
N TYR A 72 5.99 8.38 -17.95
CA TYR A 72 6.53 9.67 -18.34
C TYR A 72 7.05 10.42 -17.11
N CYS A 73 8.23 11.03 -17.24
CA CYS A 73 8.81 11.89 -16.24
C CYS A 73 9.31 13.18 -16.92
N TYR A 74 8.85 14.34 -16.45
CA TYR A 74 9.25 15.61 -17.04
C TYR A 74 10.77 15.84 -16.93
N GLY A 75 11.42 16.11 -18.04
CA GLY A 75 12.86 16.40 -18.08
C GLY A 75 13.81 15.24 -17.78
N LYS A 76 13.29 14.01 -17.63
CA LYS A 76 14.10 12.82 -17.36
C LYS A 76 13.66 11.66 -18.24
N ARG A 77 14.59 10.77 -18.57
CA ARG A 77 14.23 9.49 -19.21
C ARG A 77 13.69 8.55 -18.14
N ALA A 78 12.44 8.13 -18.29
CA ALA A 78 11.82 7.14 -17.44
C ALA A 78 11.36 5.93 -18.26
N GLU A 79 11.48 4.74 -17.70
CA GLU A 79 11.02 3.48 -18.31
C GLU A 79 10.63 2.47 -17.24
N LEU A 80 9.69 1.58 -17.59
CA LEU A 80 9.36 0.40 -16.80
C LEU A 80 10.01 -0.83 -17.43
N ARG A 81 10.73 -1.60 -16.62
CA ARG A 81 11.35 -2.86 -17.05
C ARG A 81 10.73 -4.03 -16.30
N GLU A 82 10.41 -5.08 -17.04
CA GLU A 82 9.97 -6.33 -16.42
C GLU A 82 11.08 -6.91 -15.55
N VAL A 83 10.70 -7.38 -14.35
CA VAL A 83 11.59 -8.00 -13.38
C VAL A 83 11.04 -9.34 -12.91
N LYS A 84 11.92 -10.29 -12.63
CA LYS A 84 11.53 -11.61 -12.10
C LYS A 84 11.54 -11.66 -10.57
N THR A 85 12.28 -10.76 -9.95
CA THR A 85 12.34 -10.62 -8.50
C THR A 85 11.79 -9.25 -8.12
N PRO A 86 10.49 -9.15 -7.84
CA PRO A 86 9.87 -7.88 -7.48
C PRO A 86 10.34 -7.41 -6.11
N GLN A 87 10.25 -6.10 -5.91
CA GLN A 87 10.49 -5.43 -4.64
C GLN A 87 9.39 -4.41 -4.37
N ALA A 88 9.37 -3.87 -3.19
CA ALA A 88 8.44 -2.82 -2.80
C ALA A 88 8.47 -1.63 -3.78
N GLY A 89 7.29 -1.18 -4.20
CA GLY A 89 7.10 -0.13 -5.20
C GLY A 89 7.00 -0.61 -6.65
N ASP A 90 7.33 -1.87 -6.95
CA ASP A 90 7.12 -2.41 -8.29
C ASP A 90 5.62 -2.54 -8.59
N ILE A 91 5.24 -2.37 -9.87
CA ILE A 91 3.89 -2.62 -10.35
C ILE A 91 3.73 -4.13 -10.57
N MET A 92 2.70 -4.73 -10.01
CA MET A 92 2.19 -6.04 -10.40
C MET A 92 1.11 -5.87 -11.45
N GLN A 93 1.16 -6.66 -12.53
CA GLN A 93 0.11 -6.79 -13.53
C GLN A 93 -0.31 -8.25 -13.65
N ASP A 94 -1.61 -8.47 -13.57
CA ASP A 94 -2.20 -9.79 -13.78
C ASP A 94 -2.03 -10.23 -15.24
N LYS A 95 -1.80 -11.51 -15.50
CA LYS A 95 -1.64 -12.06 -16.86
C LYS A 95 -2.97 -12.30 -17.56
N ASP A 96 -3.98 -12.65 -16.78
CA ASP A 96 -5.26 -13.13 -17.30
C ASP A 96 -6.40 -12.10 -17.15
N TYR A 97 -6.19 -11.08 -16.33
CA TYR A 97 -7.18 -10.06 -16.01
C TYR A 97 -6.60 -8.66 -16.11
N SER A 98 -7.41 -7.69 -16.50
CA SER A 98 -7.03 -6.28 -16.48
C SER A 98 -6.96 -5.74 -15.04
N HIS A 99 -6.03 -6.25 -14.24
CA HIS A 99 -5.82 -5.81 -12.87
C HIS A 99 -4.36 -5.52 -12.57
N VAL A 100 -4.13 -4.47 -11.79
CA VAL A 100 -2.81 -4.00 -11.38
C VAL A 100 -2.79 -3.64 -9.91
N ALA A 101 -1.61 -3.75 -9.31
CA ALA A 101 -1.37 -3.44 -7.91
C ALA A 101 0.06 -2.94 -7.70
N ILE A 102 0.37 -2.46 -6.51
CA ILE A 102 1.73 -2.14 -6.06
C ILE A 102 2.20 -3.23 -5.11
N VAL A 103 3.45 -3.65 -5.29
CA VAL A 103 4.12 -4.58 -4.38
C VAL A 103 4.49 -3.84 -3.08
N LYS A 104 4.04 -4.36 -1.93
CA LYS A 104 4.46 -3.90 -0.59
C LYS A 104 5.76 -4.57 -0.15
N ASP A 105 5.86 -5.87 -0.44
CA ASP A 105 7.00 -6.71 -0.05
C ASP A 105 7.04 -7.97 -0.92
N CYS A 106 8.21 -8.59 -1.03
CA CYS A 106 8.37 -9.88 -1.68
C CYS A 106 9.29 -10.78 -0.87
N GLN A 107 8.77 -11.95 -0.49
CA GLN A 107 9.51 -12.96 0.25
C GLN A 107 9.60 -14.24 -0.58
N GLY A 108 10.80 -14.55 -1.07
CA GLY A 108 11.02 -15.66 -1.97
C GLY A 108 10.22 -15.50 -3.26
N THR A 109 9.23 -16.38 -3.48
CA THR A 109 8.36 -16.39 -4.65
C THR A 109 6.96 -15.79 -4.39
N THR A 110 6.77 -15.13 -3.25
CA THR A 110 5.47 -14.56 -2.86
C THR A 110 5.57 -13.06 -2.69
N ALA A 111 4.82 -12.31 -3.50
CA ALA A 111 4.66 -10.87 -3.36
C ALA A 111 3.39 -10.54 -2.57
N THR A 112 3.49 -9.57 -1.66
CA THR A 112 2.36 -8.99 -0.92
C THR A 112 1.99 -7.67 -1.57
N LEU A 113 0.71 -7.44 -1.84
CA LEU A 113 0.19 -6.35 -2.65
C LEU A 113 -0.59 -5.34 -1.82
N ILE A 114 -0.65 -4.10 -2.33
CA ILE A 114 -1.69 -3.12 -2.07
C ILE A 114 -2.38 -2.77 -3.37
N GLU A 115 -3.70 -2.70 -3.35
CA GLU A 115 -4.52 -2.57 -4.56
C GLU A 115 -5.86 -1.89 -4.28
N GLN A 116 -6.47 -1.34 -5.32
CA GLN A 116 -7.84 -0.83 -5.29
C GLN A 116 -8.74 -1.67 -6.19
N ASN A 117 -10.02 -1.70 -5.85
CA ASN A 117 -11.07 -2.30 -6.66
C ASN A 117 -10.93 -3.80 -6.92
N TYR A 118 -10.19 -4.53 -6.08
CA TYR A 118 -10.20 -5.99 -6.05
C TYR A 118 -11.35 -6.46 -5.17
N LYS A 119 -12.43 -7.03 -5.75
CA LYS A 119 -13.66 -7.33 -5.03
C LYS A 119 -14.30 -8.66 -5.40
N TRP A 120 -15.08 -9.18 -4.45
CA TRP A 120 -16.14 -10.16 -4.67
C TRP A 120 -17.37 -9.82 -3.83
N THR A 121 -18.51 -10.41 -4.16
CA THR A 121 -19.76 -10.19 -3.45
C THR A 121 -20.31 -11.53 -2.98
N TRP A 122 -20.77 -11.59 -1.74
CA TRP A 122 -21.49 -12.73 -1.18
C TRP A 122 -22.67 -12.20 -0.35
N ASN A 123 -23.86 -12.75 -0.61
CA ASN A 123 -25.10 -12.34 0.06
C ASN A 123 -25.24 -10.81 0.15
N ASP A 124 -25.11 -10.14 -0.98
CA ASP A 124 -25.18 -8.69 -1.14
C ASP A 124 -24.11 -7.88 -0.36
N THR A 125 -23.19 -8.56 0.31
CA THR A 125 -22.08 -7.91 1.00
C THR A 125 -20.84 -7.88 0.10
N VAL A 126 -20.23 -6.72 -0.04
CA VAL A 126 -19.00 -6.55 -0.82
C VAL A 126 -17.79 -6.78 0.07
N TYR A 127 -16.88 -7.61 -0.41
CA TYR A 127 -15.61 -7.91 0.25
C TYR A 127 -14.44 -7.55 -0.65
N THR A 128 -13.33 -7.22 -0.05
CA THR A 128 -12.02 -7.12 -0.67
C THR A 128 -10.96 -7.75 0.21
N VAL A 129 -9.73 -7.83 -0.27
CA VAL A 129 -8.60 -8.27 0.54
C VAL A 129 -7.61 -7.14 0.73
N LYS A 130 -7.00 -7.14 1.90
CA LYS A 130 -5.86 -6.31 2.26
C LYS A 130 -4.65 -7.22 2.35
N ASN A 131 -3.51 -6.76 1.82
CA ASN A 131 -2.26 -7.53 1.77
C ASN A 131 -2.42 -8.87 1.00
N ARG A 132 -3.14 -8.85 -0.14
CA ARG A 132 -3.25 -10.03 -1.00
C ARG A 132 -1.87 -10.54 -1.39
N LYS A 133 -1.73 -11.87 -1.38
CA LYS A 133 -0.47 -12.54 -1.73
C LYS A 133 -0.58 -13.23 -3.07
N VAL A 134 0.43 -13.03 -3.90
CA VAL A 134 0.49 -13.64 -5.24
C VAL A 134 1.84 -14.31 -5.48
N LEU A 135 1.83 -15.37 -6.29
CA LEU A 135 3.06 -16.02 -6.74
C LEU A 135 3.70 -15.21 -7.87
N THR A 136 5.00 -14.98 -7.78
CA THR A 136 5.73 -14.13 -8.73
C THR A 136 5.81 -14.70 -10.15
N ASN A 137 5.72 -16.03 -10.31
CA ASN A 137 5.73 -16.67 -11.62
C ASN A 137 4.40 -16.57 -12.40
N ASN A 138 3.31 -16.22 -11.71
CA ASN A 138 1.98 -16.14 -12.30
C ASN A 138 1.60 -14.73 -12.76
N HIS A 139 2.45 -13.74 -12.51
CA HIS A 139 2.17 -12.33 -12.78
C HIS A 139 3.35 -11.67 -13.48
N TYR A 140 3.12 -10.51 -14.10
CA TYR A 140 4.18 -9.63 -14.56
C TYR A 140 4.49 -8.61 -13.47
N PHE A 141 5.78 -8.25 -13.36
CA PHE A 141 6.23 -7.21 -12.44
C PHE A 141 7.10 -6.21 -13.18
N TYR A 142 6.89 -4.92 -12.92
CA TYR A 142 7.61 -3.85 -13.59
C TYR A 142 8.24 -2.92 -12.58
N ARG A 143 9.54 -2.68 -12.74
CA ARG A 143 10.32 -1.73 -11.95
C ARG A 143 10.56 -0.45 -12.73
N LEU A 144 10.44 0.67 -12.03
CA LEU A 144 10.75 1.99 -12.55
C LEU A 144 12.27 2.20 -12.63
N TYR A 145 12.71 2.73 -13.75
CA TYR A 145 14.07 3.25 -13.95
C TYR A 145 13.99 4.71 -14.37
N ILE A 146 14.76 5.57 -13.71
CA ILE A 146 14.91 6.99 -14.08
C ILE A 146 16.37 7.22 -14.43
N ASN A 147 16.63 7.73 -15.63
CA ASN A 147 17.98 7.90 -16.18
C ASN A 147 18.84 6.63 -16.10
N GLY A 148 18.21 5.47 -16.29
CA GLY A 148 18.87 4.16 -16.22
C GLY A 148 19.09 3.61 -14.83
N VAL A 149 18.73 4.33 -13.77
CA VAL A 149 18.86 3.90 -12.36
C VAL A 149 17.52 3.33 -11.89
N ALA A 150 17.56 2.10 -11.35
CA ALA A 150 16.39 1.47 -10.74
C ALA A 150 15.93 2.29 -9.54
N GLN A 151 14.63 2.56 -9.47
CA GLN A 151 14.02 3.23 -8.32
C GLN A 151 13.60 2.20 -7.28
N SER A 152 13.76 2.54 -6.02
CA SER A 152 13.31 1.75 -4.89
C SER A 152 12.64 2.68 -3.87
N LEU A 153 11.69 2.14 -3.12
CA LEU A 153 11.17 2.83 -1.94
C LEU A 153 12.18 2.70 -0.81
N ASP A 154 12.42 3.80 -0.14
CA ASP A 154 13.13 3.79 1.14
C ASP A 154 12.12 3.45 2.24
N ILE A 155 11.83 2.17 2.40
CA ILE A 155 10.82 1.68 3.33
C ILE A 155 11.38 1.71 4.74
N ASP A 156 10.64 2.37 5.62
CA ASP A 156 10.94 2.33 7.04
C ASP A 156 10.53 0.97 7.63
N THR A 157 11.51 0.22 8.08
CA THR A 157 11.32 -1.07 8.76
C THR A 157 11.54 -0.98 10.27
N THR A 158 11.89 0.20 10.77
CA THR A 158 12.13 0.45 12.18
C THR A 158 10.80 0.73 12.88
N ARG A 159 10.58 0.10 14.02
CA ARG A 159 9.37 0.38 14.81
C ARG A 159 9.62 1.60 15.71
N PRO A 160 8.60 2.46 15.90
CA PRO A 160 8.67 3.50 16.90
C PRO A 160 9.02 2.94 18.28
N VAL A 161 9.85 3.66 19.00
CA VAL A 161 10.18 3.35 20.39
C VAL A 161 9.31 4.19 21.30
N ILE A 162 8.64 3.54 22.24
CA ILE A 162 7.88 4.19 23.31
C ILE A 162 8.68 4.06 24.59
N ALA A 163 9.04 5.18 25.18
CA ALA A 163 9.74 5.26 26.45
C ALA A 163 8.96 6.12 27.44
N ASN A 164 9.28 5.99 28.73
CA ASN A 164 8.74 6.82 29.82
C ASN A 164 7.19 6.93 29.79
N ALA A 165 6.51 5.86 29.34
CA ALA A 165 5.04 5.84 29.34
C ALA A 165 4.51 5.77 30.76
N GLY A 166 3.57 6.65 31.09
CA GLY A 166 2.97 6.69 32.42
C GLY A 166 1.76 7.61 32.51
N CYS A 167 1.14 7.60 33.69
CA CYS A 167 0.04 8.48 34.02
C CYS A 167 0.46 9.49 35.09
N GLU A 168 0.10 10.74 34.89
CA GLU A 168 0.32 11.83 35.83
C GLU A 168 -1.00 12.53 36.20
N ASN A 169 -1.01 13.36 37.23
CA ASN A 169 -2.13 14.16 37.70
C ASN A 169 -3.40 13.32 37.90
N ILE A 170 -3.26 12.13 38.45
CA ILE A 170 -4.40 11.23 38.69
C ILE A 170 -5.30 11.84 39.76
N THR A 171 -6.55 12.12 39.39
CA THR A 171 -7.58 12.66 40.26
C THR A 171 -8.87 11.84 40.09
N GLY A 172 -9.84 12.05 40.96
CA GLY A 172 -11.17 11.43 40.80
C GLY A 172 -11.94 11.91 39.54
N LYS A 173 -11.39 12.86 38.77
CA LYS A 173 -12.00 13.43 37.56
C LYS A 173 -11.21 13.15 36.27
N GLY A 174 -10.01 12.63 36.36
CA GLY A 174 -9.17 12.36 35.20
C GLY A 174 -7.69 12.15 35.53
N TYR A 175 -6.91 11.93 34.48
CA TYR A 175 -5.48 11.75 34.51
C TYR A 175 -4.86 12.22 33.19
N THR A 176 -3.55 12.43 33.21
CA THR A 176 -2.78 12.77 32.02
C THR A 176 -1.91 11.57 31.64
N VAL A 177 -2.02 11.09 30.41
CA VAL A 177 -1.11 10.08 29.86
C VAL A 177 0.06 10.79 29.19
N LYS A 178 1.28 10.37 29.50
CA LYS A 178 2.50 10.83 28.86
C LYS A 178 3.33 9.65 28.37
N ALA A 179 4.00 9.84 27.25
CA ALA A 179 5.01 8.94 26.73
C ALA A 179 5.98 9.72 25.85
N ASP A 180 7.23 9.31 25.85
CA ASP A 180 8.21 9.74 24.85
C ASP A 180 8.17 8.75 23.70
N ILE A 181 7.88 9.26 22.50
CA ILE A 181 7.77 8.44 21.31
C ILE A 181 8.77 8.96 20.28
N SER A 182 9.66 8.09 19.84
CA SER A 182 10.67 8.40 18.84
C SER A 182 10.69 7.36 17.73
N ASP A 183 11.04 7.81 16.54
CA ASP A 183 11.21 6.99 15.35
C ASP A 183 12.35 7.57 14.51
N ASN A 184 12.99 6.74 13.68
CA ASN A 184 14.08 7.17 12.81
C ASN A 184 13.59 8.02 11.62
N ARG A 185 12.27 8.07 11.36
CA ARG A 185 11.63 8.90 10.33
C ARG A 185 10.58 9.83 10.93
N ALA A 186 9.39 9.29 11.18
CA ALA A 186 8.30 10.05 11.77
C ALA A 186 7.24 9.14 12.38
N VAL A 187 6.63 9.59 13.47
CA VAL A 187 5.48 8.93 14.08
C VAL A 187 4.20 9.45 13.42
N ALA A 188 3.57 8.64 12.59
CA ALA A 188 2.38 9.04 11.84
C ALA A 188 1.12 9.18 12.73
N SER A 189 0.98 8.35 13.77
CA SER A 189 -0.13 8.44 14.72
C SER A 189 0.22 7.78 16.05
N VAL A 190 -0.44 8.26 17.12
CA VAL A 190 -0.40 7.66 18.44
C VAL A 190 -1.82 7.38 18.90
N LYS A 191 -2.08 6.16 19.38
CA LYS A 191 -3.38 5.79 19.96
C LYS A 191 -3.20 5.38 21.40
N VAL A 192 -4.03 5.92 22.29
CA VAL A 192 -4.07 5.57 23.70
C VAL A 192 -5.34 4.76 23.96
N TYR A 193 -5.18 3.57 24.53
CA TYR A 193 -6.28 2.72 24.95
C TYR A 193 -6.38 2.74 26.47
N THR A 194 -7.55 3.03 27.02
CA THR A 194 -7.80 3.01 28.45
C THR A 194 -8.80 1.91 28.76
N TYR A 195 -8.49 1.13 29.79
CA TYR A 195 -9.35 0.04 30.28
C TYR A 195 -9.77 0.39 31.70
N PHE A 196 -11.04 0.28 31.98
CA PHE A 196 -11.58 0.39 33.32
C PHE A 196 -11.91 -1.03 33.81
N GLU A 197 -11.30 -1.43 34.90
CA GLU A 197 -11.79 -2.61 35.64
C GLU A 197 -13.00 -2.16 36.44
N GLY A 198 -14.18 -2.74 36.12
CA GLY A 198 -15.44 -2.48 36.79
C GLY A 198 -15.61 -3.34 38.05
#